data_dc6ef1c6599535481554eee20b49b8b7
#
_entry.id   dc6ef1c6599535481554eee20b49b8b7
#
_cell.length_a   1.000
_cell.length_b   1.000
_cell.length_c   1.000
_cell.angle_alpha   90.00
_cell.angle_beta   90.00
_cell.angle_gamma   90.00
#
_symmetry.space_group_name_H-M   'P 1'
#
loop_
_entity.id
_entity.type
_entity.pdbx_description
1 polymer ?
#
loop_
_entity_poly.entity_id
_entity_poly.type
_entity_poly.pdbx_seq_one_letter_code
_entity_poly.pdbx_strand_id
1 'polypeptide(L)'
;GELVFEFNEQKLNAQPSSDSIPTAGLIAPVISGPGNSFTDKTTIEISTQYDTGILKFSVNGSNQQYPAEKGVTAILTFNSNAIITAQYCVVNPDTEAETCSGVVTGKFILRNNDYAIKYITAYDKQYAAGGSTSLIDGLHGGADFRTGMWQGWQGTDMEVVLDCGSNQTFTKVGAGFLQDVRSWIWMPKQLEIYTSTDGKTFSLLTTITNQVATTNYDSKEIQKLTATVNTTTARYIKFKAINFGTVPKWHPGKGGQTWIFCDELIIE
;
A
#
# COMPACT_ATOMS: atom_id res chain seq x y z
N GLY A 1 -2.20 -0.77 34.29
CA GLY A 1 -0.87 -0.86 33.71
C GLY A 1 -0.90 -0.06 32.41
N GLU A 2 -0.13 1.00 32.34
CA GLU A 2 0.05 1.84 31.16
C GLU A 2 0.76 1.01 30.09
N LEU A 3 0.13 0.82 28.94
CA LEU A 3 0.76 0.24 27.77
C LEU A 3 1.54 1.34 27.05
N VAL A 4 2.84 1.36 27.28
CA VAL A 4 3.78 2.20 26.51
C VAL A 4 4.02 1.49 25.19
N PHE A 5 3.55 2.07 24.08
CA PHE A 5 3.84 1.58 22.75
C PHE A 5 5.09 2.29 22.22
N GLU A 6 6.15 1.57 21.94
CA GLU A 6 7.26 2.05 21.14
C GLU A 6 6.82 2.10 19.68
N PHE A 7 6.69 3.31 19.14
CA PHE A 7 6.34 3.53 17.75
C PHE A 7 7.56 3.28 16.85
N ASN A 8 7.45 2.30 15.97
CA ASN A 8 8.32 2.22 14.80
C ASN A 8 7.95 3.39 13.87
N GLU A 9 8.90 4.23 13.49
CA GLU A 9 8.73 5.51 12.77
C GLU A 9 8.23 5.37 11.31
N GLN A 10 7.21 4.60 11.05
CA GLN A 10 6.49 4.69 9.79
C GLN A 10 5.32 5.66 9.94
N LYS A 11 5.62 6.95 9.84
CA LYS A 11 4.59 7.98 9.66
C LYS A 11 3.94 7.74 8.30
N LEU A 12 2.76 7.15 8.31
CA LEU A 12 1.84 7.23 7.17
C LEU A 12 1.46 8.69 6.97
N ASN A 13 2.18 9.37 6.08
CA ASN A 13 1.77 10.66 5.60
C ASN A 13 0.58 10.42 4.66
N ALA A 14 -0.65 10.46 5.20
CA ALA A 14 -1.83 10.57 4.37
C ALA A 14 -1.69 11.86 3.56
N GLN A 15 -1.42 11.73 2.26
CA GLN A 15 -1.38 12.89 1.36
C GLN A 15 -2.80 13.39 1.15
N PRO A 16 -3.04 14.71 1.11
CA PRO A 16 -4.34 15.26 0.79
C PRO A 16 -4.79 14.74 -0.59
N SER A 17 -6.06 14.36 -0.71
CA SER A 17 -6.64 13.98 -1.99
C SER A 17 -6.52 15.16 -2.97
N SER A 18 -6.16 14.88 -4.22
CA SER A 18 -5.88 15.90 -5.25
C SER A 18 -7.07 16.79 -5.63
N ASP A 19 -8.26 16.53 -5.08
CA ASP A 19 -9.50 17.21 -5.46
C ASP A 19 -9.89 18.39 -4.56
N SER A 20 -9.16 18.67 -3.49
CA SER A 20 -9.38 19.86 -2.66
C SER A 20 -8.20 20.83 -2.80
N ILE A 21 -8.43 22.00 -3.39
CA ILE A 21 -7.48 23.12 -3.33
C ILE A 21 -7.33 23.47 -1.84
N PRO A 22 -6.15 23.32 -1.21
CA PRO A 22 -5.99 23.69 0.19
C PRO A 22 -6.30 25.17 0.33
N THR A 23 -7.23 25.52 1.19
CA THR A 23 -7.41 26.92 1.61
C THR A 23 -6.09 27.33 2.25
N ALA A 24 -5.42 28.29 1.65
CA ALA A 24 -4.05 28.65 2.01
C ALA A 24 -3.93 28.88 3.53
N GLY A 25 -3.14 28.05 4.19
CA GLY A 25 -2.68 28.26 5.55
C GLY A 25 -3.10 27.25 6.62
N LEU A 26 -4.15 26.45 6.47
CA LEU A 26 -4.52 25.45 7.48
C LEU A 26 -3.89 24.08 7.18
N ILE A 27 -3.16 23.55 8.16
CA ILE A 27 -2.52 22.25 8.05
C ILE A 27 -3.53 21.15 8.40
N ALA A 28 -3.64 20.15 7.53
CA ALA A 28 -4.52 19.02 7.74
C ALA A 28 -4.09 18.18 8.96
N PRO A 29 -5.04 17.50 9.64
CA PRO A 29 -4.73 16.55 10.71
C PRO A 29 -3.85 15.39 10.21
N VAL A 30 -3.22 14.70 11.16
CA VAL A 30 -2.49 13.46 10.90
C VAL A 30 -3.32 12.29 11.41
N ILE A 31 -3.53 11.30 10.55
CA ILE A 31 -4.10 9.99 10.91
C ILE A 31 -2.93 9.02 11.02
N SER A 32 -2.71 8.44 12.21
CA SER A 32 -1.58 7.55 12.48
C SER A 32 -2.02 6.27 13.19
N GLY A 33 -1.23 5.21 13.04
CA GLY A 33 -1.47 3.92 13.65
C GLY A 33 -0.30 2.95 13.42
N PRO A 34 -0.37 1.73 13.98
CA PRO A 34 0.71 0.75 13.84
C PRO A 34 0.90 0.19 12.42
N GLY A 35 -0.05 0.44 11.54
CA GLY A 35 -0.03 0.03 10.13
C GLY A 35 -1.40 0.13 9.49
N ASN A 36 -1.46 -0.03 8.15
CA ASN A 36 -2.70 0.03 7.39
C ASN A 36 -3.46 -1.30 7.38
N SER A 37 -2.83 -2.40 7.82
CA SER A 37 -3.48 -3.70 7.96
C SER A 37 -3.21 -4.31 9.33
N PHE A 38 -4.15 -5.11 9.82
CA PHE A 38 -4.11 -5.74 11.15
C PHE A 38 -4.88 -7.06 11.13
N THR A 39 -4.63 -7.95 12.10
CA THR A 39 -5.23 -9.30 12.14
C THR A 39 -6.27 -9.50 13.24
N ASP A 40 -6.35 -8.60 14.22
CA ASP A 40 -7.33 -8.68 15.32
C ASP A 40 -7.97 -7.31 15.55
N LYS A 41 -7.22 -6.39 16.13
CA LYS A 41 -7.66 -5.01 16.39
C LYS A 41 -6.52 -4.04 16.15
N THR A 42 -6.87 -2.81 15.81
CA THR A 42 -5.92 -1.71 15.68
C THR A 42 -6.43 -0.47 16.40
N THR A 43 -5.51 0.36 16.86
CA THR A 43 -5.81 1.67 17.43
C THR A 43 -5.20 2.75 16.55
N ILE A 44 -6.02 3.69 16.15
CA ILE A 44 -5.68 4.80 15.25
C ILE A 44 -5.83 6.10 16.04
N GLU A 45 -4.86 6.98 15.85
CA GLU A 45 -4.85 8.31 16.45
C GLU A 45 -5.07 9.37 15.36
N ILE A 46 -5.92 10.36 15.67
CA ILE A 46 -6.06 11.56 14.85
C ILE A 46 -5.51 12.72 15.66
N SER A 47 -4.48 13.36 15.13
CA SER A 47 -3.78 14.45 15.80
C SER A 47 -3.79 15.73 14.97
N THR A 48 -3.74 16.86 15.65
CA THR A 48 -3.61 18.19 15.05
C THR A 48 -2.55 19.01 15.79
N GLN A 49 -1.97 19.99 15.11
CA GLN A 49 -1.06 20.95 15.76
C GLN A 49 -1.77 22.13 16.43
N TYR A 50 -3.09 22.22 16.28
CA TYR A 50 -3.89 23.34 16.77
C TYR A 50 -4.55 22.99 18.10
N ASP A 51 -4.64 23.97 18.99
CA ASP A 51 -5.27 23.89 20.32
C ASP A 51 -6.63 24.59 20.39
N THR A 52 -7.10 25.10 19.25
CA THR A 52 -8.42 25.75 19.08
C THR A 52 -9.04 25.33 17.77
N GLY A 53 -10.33 25.57 17.56
CA GLY A 53 -11.06 25.20 16.36
C GLY A 53 -11.73 23.82 16.47
N ILE A 54 -12.00 23.17 15.35
CA ILE A 54 -12.78 21.96 15.28
C ILE A 54 -12.03 20.92 14.44
N LEU A 55 -11.83 19.72 14.99
CA LEU A 55 -11.46 18.54 14.26
C LEU A 55 -12.73 17.83 13.78
N LYS A 56 -12.92 17.75 12.47
CA LYS A 56 -13.99 16.99 11.84
C LYS A 56 -13.40 15.71 11.26
N PHE A 57 -13.99 14.56 11.55
CA PHE A 57 -13.60 13.31 10.93
C PHE A 57 -14.82 12.41 10.69
N SER A 58 -14.67 11.44 9.79
CA SER A 58 -15.65 10.39 9.60
C SER A 58 -15.01 9.02 9.71
N VAL A 59 -15.78 8.06 10.16
CA VAL A 59 -15.42 6.63 10.17
C VAL A 59 -16.47 5.89 9.35
N ASN A 60 -16.05 5.30 8.23
CA ASN A 60 -16.95 4.61 7.29
C ASN A 60 -18.17 5.47 6.89
N GLY A 61 -17.96 6.78 6.72
CA GLY A 61 -19.01 7.74 6.38
C GLY A 61 -19.82 8.29 7.57
N SER A 62 -19.60 7.78 8.79
CA SER A 62 -20.24 8.33 10.00
C SER A 62 -19.43 9.51 10.53
N ASN A 63 -20.02 10.72 10.44
CA ASN A 63 -19.35 11.96 10.78
C ASN A 63 -19.27 12.18 12.30
N GLN A 64 -18.12 12.70 12.73
CA GLN A 64 -17.82 13.11 14.10
C GLN A 64 -17.17 14.49 14.07
N GLN A 65 -17.32 15.25 15.15
CA GLN A 65 -16.57 16.49 15.35
C GLN A 65 -16.24 16.68 16.82
N TYR A 66 -15.04 17.18 17.08
CA TYR A 66 -14.53 17.47 18.42
C TYR A 66 -13.81 18.81 18.43
N PRO A 67 -13.78 19.53 19.58
CA PRO A 67 -12.86 20.63 19.75
C PRO A 67 -11.44 20.17 19.42
N ALA A 68 -10.68 20.96 18.69
CA ALA A 68 -9.30 20.63 18.37
C ALA A 68 -8.44 20.84 19.63
N GLU A 69 -7.60 19.85 19.93
CA GLU A 69 -6.60 19.88 21.00
C GLU A 69 -5.24 19.56 20.38
N LYS A 70 -4.21 20.32 20.76
CA LYS A 70 -2.85 20.11 20.28
C LYS A 70 -2.34 18.72 20.68
N GLY A 71 -1.90 17.95 19.69
CA GLY A 71 -1.49 16.57 19.88
C GLY A 71 -2.60 15.60 19.49
N VAL A 72 -2.82 14.54 20.25
CA VAL A 72 -3.83 13.51 19.95
C VAL A 72 -5.20 14.02 20.38
N THR A 73 -6.10 14.22 19.40
CA THR A 73 -7.47 14.68 19.65
C THR A 73 -8.45 13.52 19.71
N ALA A 74 -8.25 12.46 18.94
CA ALA A 74 -9.14 11.30 18.92
C ALA A 74 -8.33 10.00 18.85
N ILE A 75 -8.76 9.00 19.64
CA ILE A 75 -8.23 7.63 19.65
C ILE A 75 -9.37 6.69 19.29
N LEU A 76 -9.21 5.94 18.21
CA LEU A 76 -10.22 5.07 17.64
C LEU A 76 -9.70 3.64 17.59
N THR A 77 -10.48 2.68 18.10
CA THR A 77 -10.12 1.26 18.06
C THR A 77 -11.08 0.49 17.15
N PHE A 78 -10.53 -0.30 16.23
CA PHE A 78 -11.28 -1.08 15.25
C PHE A 78 -10.93 -2.56 15.32
N ASN A 79 -11.92 -3.41 15.09
CA ASN A 79 -11.80 -4.85 14.83
C ASN A 79 -12.45 -5.23 13.48
N SER A 80 -12.59 -4.27 12.59
CA SER A 80 -13.14 -4.41 11.24
C SER A 80 -12.48 -3.39 10.31
N ASN A 81 -12.67 -3.52 9.00
CA ASN A 81 -12.18 -2.53 8.04
C ASN A 81 -12.68 -1.13 8.37
N ALA A 82 -11.81 -0.15 8.27
CA ALA A 82 -12.16 1.24 8.51
C ALA A 82 -11.59 2.16 7.42
N ILE A 83 -12.40 3.12 6.98
CA ILE A 83 -11.97 4.28 6.19
C ILE A 83 -12.21 5.50 7.06
N ILE A 84 -11.14 6.23 7.35
CA ILE A 84 -11.17 7.44 8.16
C ILE A 84 -10.85 8.61 7.25
N THR A 85 -11.70 9.66 7.27
CA THR A 85 -11.36 10.96 6.70
C THR A 85 -11.27 11.98 7.81
N ALA A 86 -10.35 12.94 7.73
CA ALA A 86 -10.23 13.99 8.72
C ALA A 86 -9.85 15.33 8.10
N GLN A 87 -10.35 16.43 8.68
CA GLN A 87 -9.99 17.80 8.36
C GLN A 87 -10.05 18.67 9.60
N TYR A 88 -9.25 19.71 9.63
CA TYR A 88 -9.27 20.74 10.67
C TYR A 88 -10.01 21.97 10.17
N CYS A 89 -10.90 22.55 11.00
CA CYS A 89 -11.71 23.70 10.64
C CYS A 89 -11.65 24.79 11.73
N VAL A 90 -11.76 26.04 11.29
CA VAL A 90 -11.97 27.22 12.14
C VAL A 90 -13.21 27.96 11.70
N VAL A 91 -13.93 28.52 12.65
CA VAL A 91 -15.10 29.35 12.39
C VAL A 91 -14.71 30.81 12.70
N ASN A 92 -14.94 31.70 11.75
CA ASN A 92 -14.76 33.14 11.97
C ASN A 92 -15.88 33.65 12.92
N PRO A 93 -15.56 34.23 14.09
CA PRO A 93 -16.57 34.60 15.06
C PRO A 93 -17.49 35.75 14.59
N ASP A 94 -17.03 36.58 13.65
CA ASP A 94 -17.78 37.73 13.18
C ASP A 94 -18.73 37.40 12.02
N THR A 95 -18.35 36.45 11.19
CA THR A 95 -19.08 36.11 9.95
C THR A 95 -19.72 34.72 9.98
N GLU A 96 -19.44 33.92 11.01
CA GLU A 96 -19.83 32.52 11.14
C GLU A 96 -19.32 31.64 9.98
N ALA A 97 -18.48 32.19 9.12
CA ALA A 97 -17.91 31.47 7.99
C ALA A 97 -16.88 30.43 8.47
N GLU A 98 -17.04 29.19 8.01
CA GLU A 98 -16.11 28.09 8.29
C GLU A 98 -15.04 28.00 7.21
N THR A 99 -13.78 27.85 7.65
CA THR A 99 -12.62 27.59 6.77
C THR A 99 -11.97 26.30 7.23
N CYS A 100 -11.74 25.36 6.29
CA CYS A 100 -11.18 24.06 6.61
C CYS A 100 -9.86 23.78 5.84
N SER A 101 -9.03 22.94 6.41
CA SER A 101 -7.85 22.35 5.76
C SER A 101 -8.25 21.40 4.63
N GLY A 102 -7.28 20.89 3.88
CA GLY A 102 -7.48 19.72 3.04
C GLY A 102 -7.95 18.51 3.85
N VAL A 103 -8.70 17.61 3.20
CA VAL A 103 -9.14 16.33 3.80
C VAL A 103 -8.01 15.31 3.67
N VAL A 104 -7.69 14.62 4.76
CA VAL A 104 -6.82 13.45 4.75
C VAL A 104 -7.64 12.18 4.87
N THR A 105 -7.17 11.09 4.28
CA THR A 105 -7.87 9.79 4.30
C THR A 105 -6.90 8.67 4.71
N GLY A 106 -7.29 7.88 5.71
CA GLY A 106 -6.64 6.64 6.09
C GLY A 106 -7.54 5.43 5.79
N LYS A 107 -6.96 4.35 5.25
CA LYS A 107 -7.65 3.06 5.04
C LYS A 107 -6.97 2.00 5.91
N PHE A 108 -7.76 1.25 6.66
CA PHE A 108 -7.30 0.23 7.59
C PHE A 108 -8.04 -1.07 7.30
N ILE A 109 -7.29 -2.14 7.00
CA ILE A 109 -7.84 -3.41 6.53
C ILE A 109 -7.60 -4.50 7.57
N LEU A 110 -8.68 -5.14 8.02
CA LEU A 110 -8.60 -6.37 8.80
C LEU A 110 -8.26 -7.53 7.86
N ARG A 111 -7.09 -8.14 8.06
CA ARG A 111 -6.69 -9.36 7.36
C ARG A 111 -7.25 -10.58 8.08
N ASN A 112 -7.83 -11.50 7.31
CA ASN A 112 -8.37 -12.76 7.84
C ASN A 112 -7.35 -13.90 7.78
N ASN A 113 -6.07 -13.59 7.62
CA ASN A 113 -5.01 -14.58 7.52
C ASN A 113 -3.75 -14.12 8.27
N ASP A 114 -2.98 -15.09 8.71
CA ASP A 114 -1.66 -14.90 9.36
C ASP A 114 -0.52 -15.19 8.40
N TYR A 115 -0.69 -14.86 7.12
CA TYR A 115 0.33 -15.06 6.10
C TYR A 115 1.60 -14.27 6.44
N ALA A 116 2.73 -14.87 6.13
CA ALA A 116 4.04 -14.26 6.30
C ALA A 116 4.81 -14.25 4.96
N ILE A 117 5.61 -13.21 4.74
CA ILE A 117 6.45 -13.10 3.54
C ILE A 117 7.91 -13.23 3.92
N LYS A 118 8.62 -14.09 3.21
CA LYS A 118 10.08 -14.12 3.19
C LYS A 118 10.57 -13.49 1.89
N TYR A 119 11.26 -12.38 2.00
CA TYR A 119 11.91 -11.72 0.88
C TYR A 119 13.23 -12.43 0.56
N ILE A 120 13.34 -13.01 -0.65
CA ILE A 120 14.60 -13.57 -1.16
C ILE A 120 15.44 -12.43 -1.74
N THR A 121 14.80 -11.53 -2.50
CA THR A 121 15.38 -10.27 -2.92
C THR A 121 14.73 -9.12 -2.14
N ALA A 122 15.55 -8.28 -1.50
CA ALA A 122 15.04 -7.16 -0.73
C ALA A 122 14.43 -6.10 -1.66
N TYR A 123 13.32 -5.51 -1.23
CA TYR A 123 12.79 -4.29 -1.84
C TYR A 123 13.65 -3.07 -1.45
N ASP A 124 13.58 -2.02 -2.25
CA ASP A 124 14.29 -0.77 -1.96
C ASP A 124 13.61 -0.02 -0.80
N LYS A 125 14.41 0.51 0.13
CA LYS A 125 13.92 1.23 1.30
C LYS A 125 13.12 2.49 0.95
N GLN A 126 13.39 3.09 -0.19
CA GLN A 126 12.64 4.27 -0.68
C GLN A 126 11.20 3.90 -1.04
N TYR A 127 10.97 2.66 -1.48
CA TYR A 127 9.66 2.16 -1.88
C TYR A 127 9.32 0.90 -1.10
N ALA A 128 9.09 1.09 0.19
CA ALA A 128 8.82 0.01 1.13
C ALA A 128 7.33 -0.27 1.32
N ALA A 129 6.44 0.58 0.78
CA ALA A 129 5.00 0.56 1.07
C ALA A 129 4.72 0.49 2.58
N GLY A 130 3.88 -0.41 3.04
CA GLY A 130 3.59 -0.68 4.46
C GLY A 130 4.63 -1.57 5.16
N GLY A 131 5.81 -1.84 4.53
CA GLY A 131 6.85 -2.69 5.11
C GLY A 131 6.69 -4.18 4.77
N SER A 132 7.10 -5.07 5.68
CA SER A 132 7.25 -6.50 5.38
C SER A 132 5.95 -7.25 5.05
N THR A 133 4.80 -6.69 5.35
CA THR A 133 3.48 -7.31 5.08
C THR A 133 2.71 -6.63 3.96
N SER A 134 3.26 -5.62 3.29
CA SER A 134 2.50 -4.81 2.34
C SER A 134 2.05 -5.56 1.08
N LEU A 135 2.70 -6.66 0.70
CA LEU A 135 2.25 -7.50 -0.42
C LEU A 135 1.08 -8.44 -0.07
N ILE A 136 0.58 -8.39 1.17
CA ILE A 136 -0.53 -9.22 1.67
C ILE A 136 -1.48 -8.43 2.58
N ASP A 137 -1.49 -7.11 2.47
CA ASP A 137 -2.24 -6.25 3.37
C ASP A 137 -3.64 -5.89 2.83
N GLY A 138 -3.96 -6.29 1.61
CA GLY A 138 -5.23 -6.01 0.94
C GLY A 138 -5.33 -4.57 0.42
N LEU A 139 -4.24 -3.80 0.47
CA LEU A 139 -4.20 -2.43 -0.03
C LEU A 139 -3.62 -2.40 -1.45
N HIS A 140 -4.30 -1.67 -2.33
CA HIS A 140 -3.87 -1.55 -3.72
C HIS A 140 -3.29 -0.19 -4.02
N GLY A 141 -2.20 -0.18 -4.76
CA GLY A 141 -1.55 1.03 -5.24
C GLY A 141 -2.39 1.74 -6.32
N GLY A 142 -2.34 3.07 -6.29
CA GLY A 142 -2.88 3.92 -7.35
C GLY A 142 -1.86 4.24 -8.43
N ALA A 143 -2.28 5.03 -9.44
CA ALA A 143 -1.41 5.44 -10.54
C ALA A 143 -0.26 6.37 -10.10
N ASP A 144 -0.35 7.03 -8.96
CA ASP A 144 0.76 7.76 -8.36
C ASP A 144 1.55 6.84 -7.40
N PHE A 145 2.71 6.38 -7.85
CA PHE A 145 3.56 5.48 -7.07
C PHE A 145 4.14 6.11 -5.79
N ARG A 146 4.12 7.44 -5.69
CA ARG A 146 4.67 8.19 -4.55
C ARG A 146 3.77 8.15 -3.31
N THR A 147 2.57 7.58 -3.42
CA THR A 147 1.60 7.50 -2.33
C THR A 147 1.93 6.46 -1.26
N GLY A 148 3.06 5.72 -1.41
CA GLY A 148 3.52 4.76 -0.41
C GLY A 148 2.76 3.42 -0.42
N MET A 149 2.12 3.06 -1.54
CA MET A 149 1.36 1.81 -1.68
C MET A 149 2.06 0.75 -2.55
N TRP A 150 3.30 1.03 -2.97
CA TRP A 150 4.06 0.16 -3.87
C TRP A 150 5.39 -0.24 -3.24
N GLN A 151 5.72 -1.52 -3.29
CA GLN A 151 7.09 -1.98 -3.05
C GLN A 151 7.87 -2.00 -4.36
N GLY A 152 9.14 -1.52 -4.31
CA GLY A 152 9.97 -1.35 -5.50
C GLY A 152 11.25 -2.18 -5.48
N TRP A 153 11.64 -2.75 -6.65
CA TRP A 153 12.91 -3.43 -6.91
C TRP A 153 13.58 -2.82 -8.12
N GLN A 154 14.77 -2.24 -7.94
CA GLN A 154 15.52 -1.64 -9.03
C GLN A 154 16.60 -2.59 -9.57
N GLY A 155 16.58 -2.84 -10.88
CA GLY A 155 17.62 -3.60 -11.58
C GLY A 155 17.74 -5.06 -11.16
N THR A 156 16.81 -5.57 -10.35
CA THR A 156 16.78 -6.94 -9.87
C THR A 156 15.38 -7.52 -9.97
N ASP A 157 15.28 -8.85 -10.03
CA ASP A 157 13.98 -9.54 -9.98
C ASP A 157 13.36 -9.37 -8.60
N MET A 158 12.03 -9.29 -8.53
CA MET A 158 11.30 -9.51 -7.29
C MET A 158 11.22 -11.01 -7.04
N GLU A 159 11.73 -11.49 -5.91
CA GLU A 159 11.55 -12.88 -5.50
C GLU A 159 11.15 -12.95 -4.03
N VAL A 160 9.95 -13.47 -3.76
CA VAL A 160 9.37 -13.59 -2.43
C VAL A 160 8.72 -14.96 -2.24
N VAL A 161 8.73 -15.45 -1.01
CA VAL A 161 8.01 -16.66 -0.61
C VAL A 161 6.94 -16.29 0.40
N LEU A 162 5.69 -16.59 0.04
CA LEU A 162 4.55 -16.50 0.94
C LEU A 162 4.43 -17.82 1.73
N ASP A 163 4.43 -17.75 3.05
CA ASP A 163 4.03 -18.84 3.96
C ASP A 163 2.58 -18.60 4.38
N CYS A 164 1.69 -19.46 3.98
CA CYS A 164 0.27 -19.40 4.34
C CYS A 164 -0.03 -19.97 5.73
N GLY A 165 1.00 -20.33 6.51
CA GLY A 165 0.83 -20.93 7.85
C GLY A 165 0.38 -22.39 7.79
N SER A 166 -0.55 -22.71 6.91
CA SER A 166 -1.09 -24.05 6.65
C SER A 166 -1.32 -24.25 5.14
N ASN A 167 -1.62 -25.49 4.73
CA ASN A 167 -1.99 -25.77 3.36
C ASN A 167 -3.26 -24.98 2.97
N GLN A 168 -3.17 -24.23 1.88
CA GLN A 168 -4.28 -23.54 1.25
C GLN A 168 -4.60 -24.18 -0.09
N THR A 169 -5.88 -24.24 -0.42
CA THR A 169 -6.34 -24.71 -1.73
C THR A 169 -6.84 -23.52 -2.54
N PHE A 170 -6.34 -23.35 -3.73
CA PHE A 170 -6.61 -22.21 -4.59
C PHE A 170 -6.68 -22.63 -6.07
N THR A 171 -7.33 -21.77 -6.88
CA THR A 171 -7.50 -21.96 -8.34
C THR A 171 -7.03 -20.76 -9.14
N LYS A 172 -6.59 -19.68 -8.46
CA LYS A 172 -6.08 -18.48 -9.10
C LYS A 172 -4.90 -17.91 -8.33
N VAL A 173 -3.87 -17.51 -9.05
CA VAL A 173 -2.64 -16.94 -8.50
C VAL A 173 -2.15 -15.77 -9.34
N GLY A 174 -1.42 -14.83 -8.71
CA GLY A 174 -0.86 -13.69 -9.42
C GLY A 174 -0.33 -12.61 -8.50
N ALA A 175 -0.10 -11.43 -9.09
CA ALA A 175 0.27 -10.22 -8.34
C ALA A 175 -0.11 -8.95 -9.13
N GLY A 176 -0.27 -7.84 -8.41
CA GLY A 176 -0.54 -6.53 -8.98
C GLY A 176 0.75 -5.74 -9.24
N PHE A 177 0.83 -5.10 -10.42
CA PHE A 177 2.00 -4.33 -10.84
C PHE A 177 1.63 -2.99 -11.43
N LEU A 178 2.54 -2.02 -11.30
CA LEU A 178 2.47 -0.72 -11.95
C LEU A 178 3.47 -0.63 -13.10
N GLN A 179 3.05 -0.08 -14.24
CA GLN A 179 3.91 0.50 -15.25
C GLN A 179 3.76 2.03 -15.22
N ASP A 180 4.88 2.74 -15.15
CA ASP A 180 5.01 4.18 -15.39
C ASP A 180 6.36 4.40 -16.08
N VAL A 181 6.33 4.31 -17.42
CA VAL A 181 7.56 4.29 -18.22
C VAL A 181 8.39 5.55 -18.03
N ARG A 182 7.76 6.73 -17.90
CA ARG A 182 8.45 8.00 -17.62
C ARG A 182 9.30 7.94 -16.34
N SER A 183 8.83 7.17 -15.36
CA SER A 183 9.45 7.01 -14.02
C SER A 183 10.37 5.80 -13.92
N TRP A 184 10.71 5.18 -15.05
CA TRP A 184 11.55 3.97 -15.14
C TRP A 184 10.90 2.73 -14.52
N ILE A 185 9.59 2.70 -14.37
CA ILE A 185 8.82 1.58 -13.84
C ILE A 185 8.23 0.80 -15.02
N TRP A 186 8.60 -0.48 -15.17
CA TRP A 186 8.07 -1.36 -16.19
C TRP A 186 7.34 -2.54 -15.57
N MET A 187 6.33 -3.06 -16.29
CA MET A 187 5.82 -4.39 -16.00
C MET A 187 6.97 -5.41 -16.03
N PRO A 188 6.97 -6.40 -15.12
CA PRO A 188 7.92 -7.51 -15.24
C PRO A 188 7.72 -8.20 -16.60
N LYS A 189 8.80 -8.80 -17.16
CA LYS A 189 8.70 -9.59 -18.41
C LYS A 189 7.72 -10.74 -18.25
N GLN A 190 7.76 -11.37 -17.09
CA GLN A 190 6.89 -12.47 -16.69
C GLN A 190 6.86 -12.59 -15.16
N LEU A 191 5.82 -13.24 -14.68
CA LEU A 191 5.68 -13.67 -13.29
C LEU A 191 5.68 -15.20 -13.25
N GLU A 192 6.69 -15.78 -12.61
CA GLU A 192 6.80 -17.20 -12.36
C GLU A 192 6.29 -17.51 -10.96
N ILE A 193 5.42 -18.49 -10.83
CA ILE A 193 4.83 -18.92 -9.57
C ILE A 193 5.15 -20.37 -9.31
N TYR A 194 5.67 -20.64 -8.13
CA TYR A 194 6.08 -21.96 -7.69
C TYR A 194 5.36 -22.33 -6.40
N THR A 195 5.14 -23.61 -6.17
CA THR A 195 4.54 -24.14 -4.95
C THR A 195 5.46 -25.09 -4.22
N SER A 196 5.27 -25.18 -2.90
CA SER A 196 5.98 -26.11 -2.05
C SER A 196 5.14 -26.47 -0.82
N THR A 197 5.30 -27.68 -0.30
CA THR A 197 4.71 -28.13 0.95
C THR A 197 5.68 -28.05 2.12
N ASP A 198 7.00 -28.06 1.85
CA ASP A 198 8.07 -28.09 2.85
C ASP A 198 8.86 -26.77 2.98
N GLY A 199 8.59 -25.79 2.09
CA GLY A 199 9.29 -24.51 2.03
C GLY A 199 10.75 -24.59 1.56
N LYS A 200 11.19 -25.75 1.06
CA LYS A 200 12.57 -26.00 0.59
C LYS A 200 12.59 -26.38 -0.89
N THR A 201 11.76 -27.32 -1.28
CA THR A 201 11.66 -27.79 -2.66
C THR A 201 10.47 -27.14 -3.34
N PHE A 202 10.73 -26.35 -4.36
CA PHE A 202 9.71 -25.61 -5.10
C PHE A 202 9.55 -26.18 -6.52
N SER A 203 8.30 -26.41 -6.92
CA SER A 203 7.94 -26.82 -8.28
C SER A 203 7.22 -25.68 -9.00
N LEU A 204 7.58 -25.44 -10.25
CA LEU A 204 6.91 -24.43 -11.08
C LEU A 204 5.44 -24.81 -11.26
N LEU A 205 4.54 -23.90 -10.88
CA LEU A 205 3.10 -24.05 -11.07
C LEU A 205 2.66 -23.42 -12.39
N THR A 206 3.09 -22.17 -12.64
CA THR A 206 2.71 -21.46 -13.86
C THR A 206 3.67 -20.29 -14.13
N THR A 207 3.68 -19.83 -15.38
CA THR A 207 4.36 -18.61 -15.82
C THR A 207 3.35 -17.72 -16.52
N ILE A 208 3.27 -16.45 -16.09
CA ILE A 208 2.35 -15.44 -16.64
C ILE A 208 3.21 -14.41 -17.38
N THR A 209 3.12 -14.39 -18.70
CA THR A 209 3.87 -13.44 -19.53
C THR A 209 3.15 -12.09 -19.60
N ASN A 210 3.90 -11.01 -19.46
CA ASN A 210 3.37 -9.65 -19.63
C ASN A 210 2.83 -9.44 -21.06
N GLN A 211 1.66 -8.84 -21.16
CA GLN A 211 1.03 -8.45 -22.43
C GLN A 211 0.94 -6.91 -22.59
N VAL A 212 1.35 -6.15 -21.57
CA VAL A 212 1.33 -4.68 -21.63
C VAL A 212 2.47 -4.20 -22.52
N ALA A 213 2.17 -3.27 -23.43
CA ALA A 213 3.16 -2.68 -24.33
C ALA A 213 4.24 -1.91 -23.52
N THR A 214 5.51 -2.16 -23.85
CA THR A 214 6.66 -1.63 -23.12
C THR A 214 7.43 -0.53 -23.87
N THR A 215 6.91 -0.10 -25.04
CA THR A 215 7.60 0.83 -25.96
C THR A 215 6.98 2.23 -25.99
N ASN A 216 5.91 2.47 -25.25
CA ASN A 216 5.27 3.77 -25.16
C ASN A 216 5.79 4.54 -23.93
N TYR A 217 6.44 5.69 -24.17
CA TYR A 217 6.99 6.57 -23.13
C TYR A 217 5.92 7.09 -22.17
N ASP A 218 4.70 7.32 -22.66
CA ASP A 218 3.58 7.86 -21.86
C ASP A 218 2.73 6.77 -21.21
N SER A 219 3.11 5.50 -21.36
CA SER A 219 2.37 4.39 -20.75
C SER A 219 2.41 4.46 -19.22
N LYS A 220 1.22 4.50 -18.64
CA LYS A 220 0.97 4.42 -17.21
C LYS A 220 -0.21 3.50 -16.97
N GLU A 221 0.05 2.31 -16.43
CA GLU A 221 -0.93 1.25 -16.30
C GLU A 221 -0.76 0.46 -15.00
N ILE A 222 -1.88 0.08 -14.40
CA ILE A 222 -1.93 -0.85 -13.28
C ILE A 222 -2.55 -2.15 -13.80
N GLN A 223 -1.83 -3.26 -13.67
CA GLN A 223 -2.29 -4.55 -14.13
C GLN A 223 -2.07 -5.64 -13.08
N LYS A 224 -3.06 -6.53 -12.99
CA LYS A 224 -2.93 -7.78 -12.22
C LYS A 224 -2.51 -8.88 -13.18
N LEU A 225 -1.26 -9.35 -13.07
CA LEU A 225 -0.80 -10.53 -13.78
C LEU A 225 -1.31 -11.75 -13.03
N THR A 226 -2.39 -12.36 -13.52
CA THR A 226 -3.05 -13.50 -12.87
C THR A 226 -3.20 -14.68 -13.82
N ALA A 227 -3.18 -15.90 -13.30
CA ALA A 227 -3.52 -17.13 -14.01
C ALA A 227 -4.53 -17.95 -13.20
N THR A 228 -5.49 -18.54 -13.91
CA THR A 228 -6.28 -19.66 -13.39
C THR A 228 -5.45 -20.92 -13.52
N VAL A 229 -5.37 -21.69 -12.44
CA VAL A 229 -4.64 -22.96 -12.38
C VAL A 229 -5.60 -24.08 -11.98
N ASN A 230 -5.21 -25.32 -12.22
CA ASN A 230 -5.94 -26.46 -11.64
C ASN A 230 -5.95 -26.34 -10.12
N THR A 231 -6.99 -26.85 -9.47
CA THR A 231 -7.08 -26.87 -8.01
C THR A 231 -5.77 -27.35 -7.41
N THR A 232 -5.07 -26.46 -6.74
CA THR A 232 -3.73 -26.68 -6.19
C THR A 232 -3.76 -26.49 -4.70
N THR A 233 -3.07 -27.34 -3.96
CA THR A 233 -2.93 -27.24 -2.50
C THR A 233 -1.46 -27.09 -2.15
N ALA A 234 -1.10 -26.01 -1.46
CA ALA A 234 0.27 -25.75 -1.00
C ALA A 234 0.26 -24.86 0.25
N ARG A 235 1.31 -24.96 1.07
CA ARG A 235 1.55 -24.01 2.16
C ARG A 235 2.44 -22.86 1.72
N TYR A 236 3.48 -23.15 0.92
CA TYR A 236 4.42 -22.12 0.50
C TYR A 236 4.25 -21.84 -1.00
N ILE A 237 4.17 -20.55 -1.34
CA ILE A 237 4.03 -20.09 -2.70
C ILE A 237 5.12 -19.06 -2.97
N LYS A 238 5.98 -19.35 -3.96
CA LYS A 238 7.04 -18.44 -4.36
C LYS A 238 6.61 -17.65 -5.60
N PHE A 239 6.73 -16.36 -5.55
CA PHE A 239 6.50 -15.42 -6.64
C PHE A 239 7.84 -14.86 -7.10
N LYS A 240 8.14 -14.97 -8.39
CA LYS A 240 9.33 -14.40 -9.00
C LYS A 240 8.93 -13.58 -10.23
N ALA A 241 9.01 -12.28 -10.12
CA ALA A 241 8.77 -11.35 -11.23
C ALA A 241 10.10 -10.98 -11.87
N ILE A 242 10.23 -11.27 -13.16
CA ILE A 242 11.47 -11.03 -13.91
C ILE A 242 11.55 -9.57 -14.33
N ASN A 243 12.56 -8.86 -13.85
CA ASN A 243 12.78 -7.45 -14.15
C ASN A 243 12.93 -7.19 -15.65
N PHE A 244 12.42 -6.07 -16.12
CA PHE A 244 12.58 -5.66 -17.51
C PHE A 244 14.05 -5.47 -17.88
N GLY A 245 14.88 -5.02 -16.93
CA GLY A 245 16.33 -4.89 -17.05
C GLY A 245 16.78 -3.46 -17.26
N THR A 246 17.41 -3.20 -18.40
CA THR A 246 17.97 -1.87 -18.69
C THR A 246 16.96 -1.02 -19.44
N VAL A 247 16.87 0.25 -19.05
CA VAL A 247 16.04 1.26 -19.73
C VAL A 247 16.46 1.34 -21.21
N PRO A 248 15.49 1.17 -22.16
CA PRO A 248 15.77 1.06 -23.58
C PRO A 248 16.44 2.31 -24.20
N LYS A 249 17.09 2.12 -25.36
CA LYS A 249 17.85 3.18 -26.06
C LYS A 249 17.00 4.37 -26.48
N TRP A 250 15.72 4.16 -26.76
CA TRP A 250 14.78 5.21 -27.18
C TRP A 250 14.29 6.10 -26.04
N HIS A 251 14.45 5.65 -24.78
CA HIS A 251 13.99 6.37 -23.59
C HIS A 251 15.04 7.42 -23.15
N PRO A 252 14.65 8.63 -22.66
CA PRO A 252 15.60 9.63 -22.15
C PRO A 252 16.56 9.13 -21.08
N GLY A 253 16.13 8.19 -20.24
CA GLY A 253 16.94 7.56 -19.18
C GLY A 253 17.71 6.32 -19.64
N LYS A 254 17.98 6.16 -20.95
CA LYS A 254 18.66 4.99 -21.55
C LYS A 254 19.89 4.54 -20.74
N GLY A 255 20.01 3.24 -20.55
CA GLY A 255 21.13 2.63 -19.83
C GLY A 255 20.96 2.55 -18.31
N GLY A 256 19.95 3.22 -17.74
CA GLY A 256 19.58 3.06 -16.34
C GLY A 256 18.93 1.72 -16.04
N GLN A 257 18.73 1.41 -14.77
CA GLN A 257 18.08 0.19 -14.32
C GLN A 257 16.58 0.43 -14.15
N THR A 258 15.74 -0.47 -14.66
CA THR A 258 14.29 -0.38 -14.51
C THR A 258 13.84 -0.84 -13.13
N TRP A 259 12.66 -0.38 -12.74
CA TRP A 259 11.99 -0.78 -11.53
C TRP A 259 10.87 -1.79 -11.81
N ILE A 260 10.68 -2.74 -10.90
CA ILE A 260 9.42 -3.45 -10.69
C ILE A 260 8.73 -2.80 -9.51
N PHE A 261 7.44 -2.46 -9.64
CA PHE A 261 6.58 -2.03 -8.55
C PHE A 261 5.43 -3.01 -8.39
N CYS A 262 5.34 -3.60 -7.19
CA CYS A 262 4.30 -4.57 -6.81
C CYS A 262 3.53 -4.05 -5.60
N ASP A 263 2.18 -4.23 -5.59
CA ASP A 263 1.32 -3.86 -4.46
C ASP A 263 0.81 -5.07 -3.68
N GLU A 264 0.36 -6.13 -4.34
CA GLU A 264 -0.32 -7.23 -3.66
C GLU A 264 -0.09 -8.59 -4.36
N LEU A 265 0.07 -9.65 -3.58
CA LEU A 265 0.06 -11.03 -4.04
C LEU A 265 -1.38 -11.56 -4.06
N ILE A 266 -1.73 -12.34 -5.06
CA ILE A 266 -3.09 -12.83 -5.28
C ILE A 266 -3.10 -14.35 -5.19
N ILE A 267 -3.94 -14.87 -4.29
CA ILE A 267 -4.26 -16.29 -4.12
C ILE A 267 -5.77 -16.40 -3.87
N GLU A 268 -6.50 -17.06 -4.77
CA GLU A 268 -7.96 -17.21 -4.70
C GLU A 268 -8.41 -18.64 -5.05
#